data_74cd88487cc368e7c3a5121f494ddf17
#
_entry.id   74cd88487cc368e7c3a5121f494ddf17
#
_cell.length_a   1.000
_cell.length_b   1.000
_cell.length_c   1.000
_cell.angle_alpha   90.00
_cell.angle_beta   90.00
_cell.angle_gamma   90.00
#
_symmetry.space_group_name_H-M   'P 1'
#
loop_
_entity.id
_entity.type
_entity.pdbx_description
1 polymer ?
#
loop_
_entity_poly.entity_id
_entity_poly.type
_entity_poly.pdbx_seq_one_letter_code
_entity_poly.pdbx_strand_id
1 'polypeptide(L)'
;MREHAPARPTVQKVALAAAAVFALIGVLGFVPGITTHYGEMTFAGHHSEAKLLGVFQVSVLHNLVHLLFGLVGLVLARRLAGARVFLAGGGALYLVLWLYGFAIDRDTAVNFVPVNDADNWLHLFLGFGMLAAGLLLNNNLGTGSPVQAPFDRP
;
A
#
# COMPACT_ATOMS: atom_id res chain seq x y z
N MET A 1 8.40 -31.99 -20.62
CA MET A 1 8.97 -30.64 -20.57
C MET A 1 8.10 -29.81 -19.63
N ARG A 2 8.63 -29.29 -18.52
CA ARG A 2 7.86 -28.36 -17.65
C ARG A 2 8.06 -26.96 -18.22
N GLU A 3 7.05 -26.40 -18.87
CA GLU A 3 7.06 -24.99 -19.25
C GLU A 3 7.19 -24.16 -17.96
N HIS A 4 8.27 -23.42 -17.85
CA HIS A 4 8.43 -22.46 -16.76
C HIS A 4 7.51 -21.27 -17.06
N ALA A 5 6.47 -21.10 -16.24
CA ALA A 5 5.65 -19.91 -16.33
C ALA A 5 6.54 -18.65 -16.22
N PRO A 6 6.33 -17.63 -17.06
CA PRO A 6 7.16 -16.43 -17.05
C PRO A 6 7.09 -15.74 -15.68
N ALA A 7 8.25 -15.32 -15.18
CA ALA A 7 8.35 -14.66 -13.89
C ALA A 7 7.55 -13.34 -13.90
N ARG A 8 6.80 -13.08 -12.83
CA ARG A 8 6.05 -11.82 -12.70
C ARG A 8 6.98 -10.60 -12.74
N PRO A 9 6.63 -9.54 -13.47
CA PRO A 9 7.36 -8.28 -13.48
C PRO A 9 7.55 -7.70 -12.08
N THR A 10 8.66 -7.00 -11.85
CA THR A 10 9.04 -6.45 -10.53
C THR A 10 7.96 -5.55 -9.94
N VAL A 11 7.33 -4.69 -10.77
CA VAL A 11 6.25 -3.81 -10.32
C VAL A 11 5.06 -4.57 -9.75
N GLN A 12 4.70 -5.74 -10.32
CA GLN A 12 3.63 -6.58 -9.78
C GLN A 12 4.02 -7.24 -8.45
N LYS A 13 5.28 -7.64 -8.29
CA LYS A 13 5.78 -8.19 -7.02
C LYS A 13 5.73 -7.14 -5.92
N VAL A 14 6.18 -5.91 -6.22
CA VAL A 14 6.14 -4.78 -5.28
C VAL A 14 4.70 -4.42 -4.93
N ALA A 15 3.79 -4.37 -5.91
CA ALA A 15 2.38 -4.10 -5.67
C ALA A 15 1.72 -5.19 -4.81
N LEU A 16 2.02 -6.47 -5.05
CA LEU A 16 1.53 -7.58 -4.23
C LEU A 16 2.06 -7.49 -2.79
N ALA A 17 3.34 -7.19 -2.62
CA ALA A 17 3.95 -7.03 -1.29
C ALA A 17 3.30 -5.86 -0.53
N ALA A 18 3.16 -4.70 -1.16
CA ALA A 18 2.49 -3.55 -0.56
C ALA A 18 1.04 -3.87 -0.18
N ALA A 19 0.27 -4.47 -1.09
CA ALA A 19 -1.11 -4.87 -0.83
C ALA A 19 -1.24 -5.87 0.32
N ALA A 20 -0.35 -6.85 0.40
CA ALA A 20 -0.30 -7.81 1.51
C ALA A 20 0.01 -7.12 2.84
N VAL A 21 0.93 -6.16 2.86
CA VAL A 21 1.26 -5.37 4.06
C VAL A 21 0.04 -4.57 4.52
N PHE A 22 -0.68 -3.89 3.62
CA PHE A 22 -1.90 -3.16 3.97
C PHE A 22 -2.99 -4.07 4.55
N ALA A 23 -3.23 -5.22 3.91
CA ALA A 23 -4.19 -6.19 4.42
C ALA A 23 -3.77 -6.71 5.82
N LEU A 24 -2.48 -7.00 6.01
CA LEU A 24 -1.93 -7.45 7.29
C LEU A 24 -2.10 -6.39 8.38
N ILE A 25 -1.77 -5.13 8.10
CA ILE A 25 -1.95 -3.99 9.02
C ILE A 25 -3.42 -3.89 9.44
N GLY A 26 -4.35 -3.98 8.48
CA GLY A 26 -5.78 -3.94 8.77
C GLY A 26 -6.24 -5.08 9.66
N VAL A 27 -5.71 -6.31 9.48
CA VAL A 27 -5.99 -7.45 10.37
C VAL A 27 -5.38 -7.22 11.76
N LEU A 28 -4.10 -6.85 11.83
CA LEU A 28 -3.37 -6.68 13.09
C LEU A 28 -3.97 -5.55 13.95
N GLY A 29 -4.57 -4.54 13.32
CA GLY A 29 -5.32 -3.50 14.02
C GLY A 29 -6.50 -4.01 14.84
N PHE A 30 -7.02 -5.22 14.52
CA PHE A 30 -8.08 -5.90 15.27
C PHE A 30 -7.57 -6.96 16.24
N VAL A 31 -6.26 -7.11 16.44
CA VAL A 31 -5.69 -8.13 17.33
C VAL A 31 -5.32 -7.51 18.67
N PRO A 32 -6.04 -7.85 19.78
CA PRO A 32 -5.67 -7.42 21.13
C PRO A 32 -4.25 -7.88 21.48
N GLY A 33 -3.47 -7.00 22.09
CA GLY A 33 -2.08 -7.25 22.46
C GLY A 33 -1.08 -6.79 21.38
N ILE A 34 -1.40 -6.89 20.09
CA ILE A 34 -0.66 -6.23 19.00
C ILE A 34 -1.12 -4.78 18.92
N THR A 35 -2.41 -4.55 19.06
CA THR A 35 -3.01 -3.21 19.24
C THR A 35 -3.19 -2.96 20.72
N THR A 36 -2.50 -1.94 21.24
CA THR A 36 -2.60 -1.48 22.63
C THR A 36 -3.86 -0.64 22.81
N HIS A 37 -4.33 -0.48 24.06
CA HIS A 37 -5.57 0.25 24.41
C HIS A 37 -6.77 -0.21 23.56
N TYR A 38 -6.82 -1.51 23.27
CA TYR A 38 -7.82 -2.08 22.37
C TYR A 38 -9.26 -1.82 22.82
N GLY A 39 -9.51 -1.83 24.14
CA GLY A 39 -10.83 -1.51 24.71
C GLY A 39 -11.29 -0.07 24.52
N GLU A 40 -10.39 0.83 24.13
CA GLU A 40 -10.65 2.25 23.89
C GLU A 40 -10.74 2.55 22.38
N MET A 41 -10.75 1.49 21.55
CA MET A 41 -10.93 1.63 20.10
C MET A 41 -12.34 2.09 19.78
N THR A 42 -12.47 3.25 19.15
CA THR A 42 -13.74 3.75 18.63
C THR A 42 -13.97 3.33 17.18
N PHE A 43 -15.21 3.47 16.71
CA PHE A 43 -15.49 3.21 15.29
C PHE A 43 -14.70 4.15 14.37
N ALA A 44 -14.66 5.43 14.69
CA ALA A 44 -13.98 6.49 13.93
C ALA A 44 -13.70 7.68 14.86
N GLY A 45 -12.86 8.62 14.39
CA GLY A 45 -12.61 9.88 15.09
C GLY A 45 -11.39 9.85 16.00
N HIS A 46 -10.94 11.05 16.36
CA HIS A 46 -9.72 11.31 17.13
C HIS A 46 -9.72 10.76 18.57
N HIS A 47 -10.89 10.42 19.11
CA HIS A 47 -11.01 9.82 20.45
C HIS A 47 -10.60 8.34 20.54
N SER A 48 -10.19 7.70 19.42
CA SER A 48 -9.67 6.35 19.48
C SER A 48 -8.26 6.35 20.08
N GLU A 49 -8.10 5.78 21.27
CA GLU A 49 -6.81 5.67 21.94
C GLU A 49 -6.05 4.40 21.56
N ALA A 50 -6.66 3.53 20.74
CA ALA A 50 -6.05 2.30 20.27
C ALA A 50 -4.85 2.58 19.36
N LYS A 51 -3.73 1.87 19.59
CA LYS A 51 -2.49 2.05 18.82
C LYS A 51 -1.93 0.72 18.36
N LEU A 52 -1.87 0.51 17.06
CA LEU A 52 -1.17 -0.63 16.47
C LEU A 52 0.32 -0.54 16.83
N LEU A 53 0.87 -1.63 17.38
CA LEU A 53 2.24 -1.74 17.89
C LEU A 53 2.58 -0.67 18.97
N GLY A 54 1.56 -0.08 19.61
CA GLY A 54 1.75 1.01 20.56
C GLY A 54 2.14 2.36 19.94
N VAL A 55 2.18 2.48 18.62
CA VAL A 55 2.72 3.64 17.89
C VAL A 55 1.67 4.30 17.00
N PHE A 56 1.02 3.54 16.13
CA PHE A 56 0.13 4.05 15.09
C PHE A 56 -1.31 4.09 15.58
N GLN A 57 -1.93 5.26 15.55
CA GLN A 57 -3.31 5.44 15.99
C GLN A 57 -4.27 4.75 15.01
N VAL A 58 -5.16 3.91 15.53
CA VAL A 58 -6.10 3.14 14.73
C VAL A 58 -7.52 3.25 15.27
N SER A 59 -8.49 3.04 14.38
CA SER A 59 -9.91 2.88 14.70
C SER A 59 -10.47 1.72 13.89
N VAL A 60 -11.70 1.31 14.16
CA VAL A 60 -12.37 0.29 13.35
C VAL A 60 -12.40 0.70 11.87
N LEU A 61 -12.76 1.96 11.59
CA LEU A 61 -12.79 2.49 10.22
C LEU A 61 -11.39 2.48 9.58
N HIS A 62 -10.36 2.92 10.31
CA HIS A 62 -8.97 2.90 9.83
C HIS A 62 -8.54 1.48 9.44
N ASN A 63 -8.79 0.49 10.29
CA ASN A 63 -8.46 -0.90 10.01
C ASN A 63 -9.22 -1.45 8.81
N LEU A 64 -10.52 -1.13 8.67
CA LEU A 64 -11.33 -1.53 7.52
C LEU A 64 -10.84 -0.91 6.21
N VAL A 65 -10.46 0.38 6.23
CA VAL A 65 -9.88 1.06 5.06
C VAL A 65 -8.57 0.37 4.63
N HIS A 66 -7.70 -0.01 5.58
CA HIS A 66 -6.47 -0.75 5.27
C HIS A 66 -6.75 -2.13 4.67
N LEU A 67 -7.72 -2.87 5.22
CA LEU A 67 -8.15 -4.15 4.65
C LEU A 67 -8.67 -3.99 3.22
N LEU A 68 -9.56 -3.02 2.99
CA LEU A 68 -10.12 -2.76 1.67
C LEU A 68 -9.03 -2.35 0.68
N PHE A 69 -8.14 -1.44 1.08
CA PHE A 69 -7.03 -0.99 0.25
C PHE A 69 -6.09 -2.14 -0.11
N GLY A 70 -5.78 -3.01 0.85
CA GLY A 70 -5.02 -4.23 0.62
C GLY A 70 -5.71 -5.18 -0.35
N LEU A 71 -7.01 -5.46 -0.18
CA LEU A 71 -7.78 -6.33 -1.08
C LEU A 71 -7.82 -5.76 -2.51
N VAL A 72 -8.10 -4.48 -2.66
CA VAL A 72 -8.09 -3.80 -3.97
C VAL A 72 -6.70 -3.91 -4.60
N GLY A 73 -5.64 -3.70 -3.81
CA GLY A 73 -4.26 -3.84 -4.27
C GLY A 73 -3.94 -5.26 -4.75
N LEU A 74 -4.38 -6.30 -4.03
CA LEU A 74 -4.20 -7.71 -4.44
C LEU A 74 -4.90 -8.02 -5.76
N VAL A 75 -6.07 -7.44 -6.00
CA VAL A 75 -6.79 -7.60 -7.28
C VAL A 75 -6.08 -6.86 -8.41
N LEU A 76 -5.73 -5.60 -8.21
CA LEU A 76 -5.08 -4.76 -9.21
C LEU A 76 -3.68 -5.27 -9.57
N ALA A 77 -2.92 -5.77 -8.60
CA ALA A 77 -1.57 -6.30 -8.82
C ALA A 77 -1.52 -7.55 -9.73
N ARG A 78 -2.66 -8.17 -10.04
CA ARG A 78 -2.72 -9.31 -10.98
C ARG A 78 -2.42 -8.90 -12.42
N ARG A 79 -2.60 -7.62 -12.77
CA ARG A 79 -2.33 -7.06 -14.09
C ARG A 79 -1.26 -5.99 -13.99
N LEU A 80 -0.40 -5.90 -14.99
CA LEU A 80 0.71 -4.94 -15.00
C LEU A 80 0.23 -3.48 -14.88
N ALA A 81 -0.76 -3.09 -15.67
CA ALA A 81 -1.35 -1.75 -15.59
C ALA A 81 -2.01 -1.50 -14.23
N GLY A 82 -2.72 -2.49 -13.68
CA GLY A 82 -3.32 -2.42 -12.35
C GLY A 82 -2.30 -2.24 -11.23
N ALA A 83 -1.17 -2.97 -11.28
CA ALA A 83 -0.09 -2.82 -10.32
C ALA A 83 0.47 -1.39 -10.30
N ARG A 84 0.64 -0.78 -11.48
CA ARG A 84 1.07 0.62 -11.61
C ARG A 84 0.03 1.59 -11.07
N VAL A 85 -1.23 1.41 -11.43
CA VAL A 85 -2.33 2.25 -10.91
C VAL A 85 -2.41 2.17 -9.40
N PHE A 86 -2.31 0.96 -8.82
CA PHE A 86 -2.31 0.77 -7.36
C PHE A 86 -1.14 1.49 -6.70
N LEU A 87 0.08 1.30 -7.21
CA LEU A 87 1.26 1.92 -6.61
C LEU A 87 1.29 3.44 -6.82
N ALA A 88 1.12 3.92 -8.04
CA ALA A 88 1.19 5.35 -8.32
C ALA A 88 -0.01 6.11 -7.74
N GLY A 89 -1.23 5.59 -7.95
CA GLY A 89 -2.45 6.21 -7.42
C GLY A 89 -2.52 6.13 -5.90
N GLY A 90 -2.17 4.97 -5.32
CA GLY A 90 -2.05 4.79 -3.88
C GLY A 90 -1.00 5.71 -3.28
N GLY A 91 0.19 5.80 -3.90
CA GLY A 91 1.24 6.71 -3.46
C GLY A 91 0.79 8.17 -3.46
N ALA A 92 0.13 8.62 -4.54
CA ALA A 92 -0.44 9.97 -4.61
C ALA A 92 -1.50 10.20 -3.52
N LEU A 93 -2.39 9.22 -3.27
CA LEU A 93 -3.37 9.28 -2.19
C LEU A 93 -2.69 9.43 -0.82
N TYR A 94 -1.63 8.67 -0.54
CA TYR A 94 -0.90 8.77 0.73
C TYR A 94 -0.20 10.12 0.92
N LEU A 95 0.29 10.74 -0.15
CA LEU A 95 0.81 12.12 -0.08
C LEU A 95 -0.30 13.14 0.21
N VAL A 96 -1.49 12.95 -0.34
CA VAL A 96 -2.66 13.79 0.01
C VAL A 96 -3.05 13.59 1.47
N LEU A 97 -3.07 12.34 1.97
CA LEU A 97 -3.35 12.05 3.38
C LEU A 97 -2.29 12.65 4.32
N TRP A 98 -1.02 12.62 3.93
CA TRP A 98 0.04 13.30 4.66
C TRP A 98 -0.18 14.81 4.75
N LEU A 99 -0.48 15.47 3.62
CA LEU A 99 -0.80 16.91 3.60
C LEU A 99 -2.03 17.22 4.45
N TYR A 100 -3.05 16.38 4.38
CA TYR A 100 -4.24 16.49 5.21
C TYR A 100 -3.89 16.40 6.70
N GLY A 101 -3.18 15.35 7.12
CA GLY A 101 -2.77 15.15 8.52
C GLY A 101 -1.80 16.23 9.05
N PHE A 102 -1.12 16.95 8.14
CA PHE A 102 -0.30 18.11 8.49
C PHE A 102 -1.13 19.39 8.65
N ALA A 103 -2.21 19.53 7.88
CA ALA A 103 -3.01 20.75 7.81
C ALA A 103 -4.16 20.80 8.84
N ILE A 104 -4.64 19.64 9.32
CA ILE A 104 -5.78 19.59 10.25
C ILE A 104 -5.36 19.81 11.71
N ASP A 105 -6.28 20.29 12.51
CA ASP A 105 -6.23 20.15 13.97
C ASP A 105 -6.70 18.73 14.33
N ARG A 106 -5.75 17.89 14.80
CA ARG A 106 -5.97 16.48 15.05
C ARG A 106 -6.81 16.17 16.27
N ASP A 107 -7.00 17.14 17.14
CA ASP A 107 -7.84 17.03 18.35
C ASP A 107 -9.30 17.39 18.08
N THR A 108 -9.69 17.51 16.81
CA THR A 108 -11.05 17.86 16.39
C THR A 108 -11.70 16.77 15.53
N ALA A 109 -13.01 16.91 15.32
CA ALA A 109 -13.81 15.96 14.53
C ALA A 109 -13.37 15.84 13.06
N VAL A 110 -12.54 16.76 12.53
CA VAL A 110 -11.98 16.61 11.18
C VAL A 110 -11.00 15.43 11.09
N ASN A 111 -10.39 15.00 12.18
CA ASN A 111 -9.57 13.78 12.26
C ASN A 111 -10.47 12.54 12.41
N PHE A 112 -11.37 12.33 11.46
CA PHE A 112 -12.38 11.26 11.53
C PHE A 112 -11.82 9.85 11.23
N VAL A 113 -10.79 9.75 10.40
CA VAL A 113 -9.94 8.55 10.32
C VAL A 113 -8.66 8.91 11.07
N PRO A 114 -8.54 8.48 12.34
CA PRO A 114 -7.53 9.05 13.21
C PRO A 114 -6.12 8.81 12.70
N VAL A 115 -5.34 9.89 12.73
CA VAL A 115 -3.90 9.87 12.43
C VAL A 115 -3.16 10.65 13.51
N ASN A 116 -2.06 10.10 13.98
CA ASN A 116 -1.11 10.77 14.85
C ASN A 116 0.15 11.20 14.08
N ASP A 117 1.17 11.70 14.76
CA ASP A 117 2.42 12.12 14.11
C ASP A 117 3.14 10.95 13.42
N ALA A 118 3.15 9.78 14.05
CA ALA A 118 3.80 8.60 13.49
C ALA A 118 3.10 8.13 12.21
N ASP A 119 1.75 8.10 12.21
CA ASP A 119 0.94 7.81 11.03
C ASP A 119 1.24 8.79 9.90
N ASN A 120 1.30 10.08 10.23
CA ASN A 120 1.50 11.13 9.24
C ASN A 120 2.88 11.01 8.56
N TRP A 121 3.94 10.76 9.32
CA TRP A 121 5.26 10.49 8.74
C TRP A 121 5.28 9.20 7.92
N LEU A 122 4.60 8.15 8.38
CA LEU A 122 4.48 6.90 7.62
C LEU A 122 3.77 7.14 6.28
N HIS A 123 2.71 7.95 6.26
CA HIS A 123 2.01 8.32 5.02
C HIS A 123 2.95 9.03 4.02
N LEU A 124 3.83 9.91 4.49
CA LEU A 124 4.83 10.56 3.64
C LEU A 124 5.75 9.55 2.96
N PHE A 125 6.38 8.67 3.76
CA PHE A 125 7.34 7.70 3.23
C PHE A 125 6.68 6.66 2.32
N LEU A 126 5.51 6.15 2.70
CA LEU A 126 4.72 5.24 1.86
C LEU A 126 4.28 5.92 0.56
N GLY A 127 3.83 7.18 0.66
CA GLY A 127 3.42 7.96 -0.50
C GLY A 127 4.54 8.10 -1.54
N PHE A 128 5.71 8.55 -1.13
CA PHE A 128 6.86 8.66 -2.03
C PHE A 128 7.34 7.29 -2.53
N GLY A 129 7.45 6.31 -1.65
CA GLY A 129 7.93 4.97 -2.02
C GLY A 129 7.01 4.28 -3.03
N MET A 130 5.71 4.30 -2.79
CA MET A 130 4.73 3.71 -3.71
C MET A 130 4.65 4.47 -5.03
N LEU A 131 4.64 5.81 -5.00
CA LEU A 131 4.61 6.65 -6.21
C LEU A 131 5.86 6.39 -7.07
N ALA A 132 7.04 6.41 -6.47
CA ALA A 132 8.29 6.11 -7.17
C ALA A 132 8.29 4.69 -7.75
N ALA A 133 7.85 3.69 -6.98
CA ALA A 133 7.75 2.32 -7.47
C ALA A 133 6.78 2.20 -8.66
N GLY A 134 5.62 2.86 -8.60
CA GLY A 134 4.63 2.83 -9.68
C GLY A 134 5.10 3.50 -10.98
N LEU A 135 5.90 4.56 -10.86
CA LEU A 135 6.37 5.35 -12.00
C LEU A 135 7.70 4.82 -12.57
N LEU A 136 8.65 4.40 -11.71
CA LEU A 136 10.03 4.13 -12.10
C LEU A 136 10.35 2.65 -12.35
N LEU A 137 9.58 1.71 -11.77
CA LEU A 137 9.84 0.29 -12.02
C LEU A 137 9.49 -0.07 -13.46
N ASN A 138 10.53 -0.25 -14.27
CA ASN A 138 10.40 -0.62 -15.66
C ASN A 138 9.89 -2.06 -15.82
N ASN A 139 9.07 -2.26 -16.85
CA ASN A 139 8.78 -3.58 -17.40
C ASN A 139 9.96 -4.01 -18.26
N ASN A 140 11.04 -4.45 -17.68
CA ASN A 140 11.96 -5.27 -18.43
C ASN A 140 11.27 -6.62 -18.67
N LEU A 141 10.29 -6.61 -19.57
CA LEU A 141 10.03 -7.76 -20.40
C LEU A 141 11.36 -7.97 -21.09
N GLY A 142 12.07 -9.07 -20.76
CA GLY A 142 13.35 -9.36 -21.37
C GLY A 142 13.27 -8.99 -22.85
N THR A 143 14.11 -8.08 -23.26
CA THR A 143 14.32 -7.83 -24.68
C THR A 143 14.73 -9.17 -25.23
N GLY A 144 13.77 -9.86 -25.87
CA GLY A 144 14.07 -11.06 -26.60
C GLY A 144 15.29 -10.76 -27.45
N SER A 145 16.29 -11.63 -27.36
CA SER A 145 17.45 -11.56 -28.21
C SER A 145 16.99 -11.26 -29.64
N PRO A 146 17.66 -10.35 -30.37
CA PRO A 146 17.30 -10.11 -31.76
C PRO A 146 17.22 -11.47 -32.47
N VAL A 147 16.08 -11.73 -33.08
CA VAL A 147 15.94 -12.90 -33.97
C VAL A 147 17.02 -12.74 -35.01
N GLN A 148 18.08 -13.56 -34.91
CA GLN A 148 19.06 -13.65 -35.97
C GLN A 148 18.32 -14.15 -37.20
N ALA A 149 18.21 -13.28 -38.21
CA ALA A 149 17.71 -13.67 -39.50
C ALA A 149 18.54 -14.84 -39.99
N PRO A 150 17.92 -15.92 -40.51
CA PRO A 150 18.66 -17.00 -41.09
C PRO A 150 19.48 -16.44 -42.26
N PHE A 151 20.78 -16.57 -42.15
CA PHE A 151 21.67 -16.26 -43.28
C PHE A 151 21.28 -17.18 -44.42
N ASP A 152 20.75 -16.61 -45.51
CA ASP A 152 20.72 -17.27 -46.79
C ASP A 152 22.15 -17.57 -47.18
N ARG A 153 22.50 -18.86 -47.25
CA ARG A 153 23.74 -19.29 -47.89
C ARG A 153 23.45 -19.47 -49.35
N PRO A 154 24.37 -19.06 -50.22
CA PRO A 154 24.28 -19.24 -51.66
C PRO A 154 24.38 -20.71 -52.08
#